data_f8ba77c8ea2739aae9d23553ab456a34
#
_entry.id   f8ba77c8ea2739aae9d23553ab456a34
#
_cell.length_a   1.000
_cell.length_b   1.000
_cell.length_c   1.000
_cell.angle_alpha   90.00
_cell.angle_beta   90.00
_cell.angle_gamma   90.00
#
_symmetry.space_group_name_H-M   'P 1'
#
loop_
_entity.id
_entity.type
_entity.pdbx_description
1 polymer ?
#
loop_
_entity_poly.entity_id
_entity_poly.type
_entity_poly.pdbx_seq_one_letter_code
_entity_poly.pdbx_strand_id
1 'polypeptide(L)'
;MSPYERQRRQLRRLIDEVAGQLQPVTVKLAREMVDANEAAVALDLISEMLADSGALIKPTTFDEFQILARDLGLSPQSSERLRPLVRD
;
A
#
# COMPACT_ATOMS: atom_id res chain seq x y z
N MET A 1 7.51 12.16 17.63
CA MET A 1 6.81 11.12 16.88
C MET A 1 7.80 10.05 16.47
N SER A 2 7.50 8.79 16.71
CA SER A 2 8.39 7.71 16.34
C SER A 2 8.33 7.50 14.82
N PRO A 3 9.41 6.96 14.20
CA PRO A 3 9.37 6.61 12.78
C PRO A 3 8.23 5.66 12.44
N TYR A 4 7.89 4.81 13.39
CA TYR A 4 6.82 3.83 13.25
C TYR A 4 5.46 4.50 13.06
N GLU A 5 5.16 5.52 13.86
CA GLU A 5 3.89 6.24 13.73
C GLU A 5 3.80 6.99 12.41
N ARG A 6 4.93 7.51 11.93
CA ARG A 6 4.95 8.18 10.63
C ARG A 6 4.61 7.20 9.52
N GLN A 7 5.20 5.99 9.58
CA GLN A 7 4.94 4.96 8.57
C GLN A 7 3.46 4.55 8.59
N ARG A 8 2.87 4.39 9.78
CA ARG A 8 1.46 4.04 9.90
C ARG A 8 0.57 5.12 9.29
N ARG A 9 0.89 6.38 9.55
CA ARG A 9 0.13 7.50 9.02
C ARG A 9 0.25 7.56 7.50
N GLN A 10 1.45 7.37 6.98
CA GLN A 10 1.67 7.34 5.53
C GLN A 10 0.89 6.21 4.88
N LEU A 11 0.88 5.03 5.51
CA LEU A 11 0.16 3.89 4.98
C LEU A 11 -1.35 4.13 5.01
N ARG A 12 -1.88 4.69 6.07
CA ARG A 12 -3.30 5.01 6.12
C ARG A 12 -3.70 5.96 5.01
N ARG A 13 -2.87 6.95 4.75
CA ARG A 13 -3.11 7.92 3.67
C ARG A 13 -3.09 7.21 2.32
N LEU A 14 -2.14 6.30 2.14
CA LEU A 14 -2.03 5.54 0.89
C LEU A 14 -3.25 4.64 0.70
N ILE A 15 -3.72 4.00 1.77
CA ILE A 15 -4.93 3.18 1.71
C ILE A 15 -6.12 4.04 1.28
N ASP A 16 -6.27 5.23 1.87
CA ASP A 16 -7.36 6.13 1.50
C ASP A 16 -7.28 6.51 0.03
N GLU A 17 -6.08 6.72 -0.47
CA GLU A 17 -5.87 7.13 -1.86
C GLU A 17 -6.31 6.06 -2.85
N VAL A 18 -6.09 4.79 -2.53
CA VAL A 18 -6.42 3.68 -3.45
C VAL A 18 -7.69 2.95 -3.08
N ALA A 19 -8.37 3.38 -2.02
CA ALA A 19 -9.55 2.66 -1.49
C ALA A 19 -10.64 2.50 -2.54
N GLY A 20 -10.82 3.47 -3.43
CA GLY A 20 -11.83 3.40 -4.48
C GLY A 20 -11.59 2.32 -5.52
N GLN A 21 -10.39 1.77 -5.56
CA GLN A 21 -10.00 0.73 -6.52
C GLN A 21 -9.91 -0.64 -5.88
N LEU A 22 -10.28 -0.75 -4.61
CA LEU A 22 -10.24 -2.00 -3.84
C LEU A 22 -11.64 -2.35 -3.35
N GLN A 23 -11.85 -3.61 -3.05
CA GLN A 23 -13.09 -4.03 -2.43
C GLN A 23 -13.16 -3.51 -0.99
N PRO A 24 -14.33 -3.12 -0.50
CA PRO A 24 -14.46 -2.59 0.86
C PRO A 24 -13.91 -3.52 1.95
N VAL A 25 -14.08 -4.83 1.77
CA VAL A 25 -13.57 -5.81 2.75
C VAL A 25 -12.04 -5.77 2.81
N THR A 26 -11.38 -5.58 1.67
CA THR A 26 -9.92 -5.47 1.61
C THR A 26 -9.46 -4.21 2.33
N VAL A 27 -10.12 -3.09 2.08
CA VAL A 27 -9.79 -1.82 2.74
C VAL A 27 -9.92 -1.94 4.25
N LYS A 28 -11.03 -2.54 4.70
CA LYS A 28 -11.27 -2.72 6.13
C LYS A 28 -10.18 -3.59 6.77
N LEU A 29 -9.85 -4.70 6.12
CA LEU A 29 -8.83 -5.61 6.63
C LEU A 29 -7.46 -4.92 6.71
N ALA A 30 -7.11 -4.18 5.65
CA ALA A 30 -5.83 -3.47 5.63
C ALA A 30 -5.74 -2.45 6.78
N ARG A 31 -6.82 -1.71 7.04
CA ARG A 31 -6.86 -0.74 8.14
C ARG A 31 -6.73 -1.44 9.49
N GLU A 32 -7.37 -2.57 9.65
CA GLU A 32 -7.24 -3.36 10.89
C GLU A 32 -5.81 -3.84 11.10
N MET A 33 -5.14 -4.24 10.03
CA MET A 33 -3.74 -4.67 10.10
C MET A 33 -2.83 -3.52 10.53
N VAL A 34 -3.07 -2.31 10.00
CA VAL A 34 -2.29 -1.15 10.39
C VAL A 34 -2.47 -0.87 11.90
N ASP A 35 -3.73 -0.96 12.37
CA ASP A 35 -4.04 -0.72 13.77
C ASP A 35 -3.43 -1.80 14.68
N ALA A 36 -3.22 -2.99 14.16
CA ALA A 36 -2.63 -4.12 14.89
C ALA A 36 -1.11 -4.18 14.76
N ASN A 37 -0.46 -3.11 14.30
CA ASN A 37 0.99 -3.04 14.13
C ASN A 37 1.51 -4.00 13.05
N GLU A 38 0.71 -4.28 12.04
CA GLU A 38 1.12 -5.14 10.93
C GLU A 38 1.14 -4.35 9.62
N ALA A 39 1.81 -3.20 9.64
CA ALA A 39 1.84 -2.30 8.49
C ALA A 39 2.45 -2.96 7.25
N ALA A 40 3.52 -3.74 7.42
CA ALA A 40 4.15 -4.40 6.28
C ALA A 40 3.19 -5.38 5.61
N VAL A 41 2.46 -6.15 6.41
CA VAL A 41 1.49 -7.11 5.89
C VAL A 41 0.35 -6.37 5.17
N ALA A 42 -0.10 -5.25 5.76
CA ALA A 42 -1.16 -4.44 5.16
C ALA A 42 -0.73 -3.91 3.79
N LEU A 43 0.49 -3.39 3.69
CA LEU A 43 0.99 -2.84 2.44
C LEU A 43 1.10 -3.93 1.37
N ASP A 44 1.61 -5.10 1.75
CA ASP A 44 1.75 -6.22 0.82
C ASP A 44 0.38 -6.68 0.32
N LEU A 45 -0.60 -6.76 1.21
CA LEU A 45 -1.96 -7.13 0.84
C LEU A 45 -2.54 -6.16 -0.19
N ILE A 46 -2.40 -4.86 0.06
CA ILE A 46 -2.95 -3.84 -0.82
C ILE A 46 -2.28 -3.90 -2.19
N SER A 47 -0.95 -4.06 -2.24
CA SER A 47 -0.25 -4.14 -3.51
C SER A 47 -0.68 -5.37 -4.30
N GLU A 48 -0.89 -6.50 -3.63
CA GLU A 48 -1.34 -7.72 -4.28
C GLU A 48 -2.75 -7.55 -4.85
N MET A 49 -3.66 -6.97 -4.08
CA MET A 49 -5.03 -6.78 -4.52
C MET A 49 -5.14 -5.77 -5.65
N LEU A 50 -4.34 -4.71 -5.62
CA LEU A 50 -4.30 -3.75 -6.73
C LEU A 50 -3.79 -4.41 -8.00
N ALA A 51 -2.73 -5.20 -7.89
CA ALA A 51 -2.19 -5.91 -9.05
C ALA A 51 -3.23 -6.85 -9.65
N ASP A 52 -3.96 -7.57 -8.81
CA ASP A 52 -5.01 -8.48 -9.28
C ASP A 52 -6.18 -7.75 -9.92
N SER A 53 -6.49 -6.55 -9.45
CA SER A 53 -7.62 -5.78 -9.96
C SER A 53 -7.34 -5.14 -11.32
N GLY A 54 -6.07 -4.98 -11.68
CA GLY A 54 -5.69 -4.26 -12.88
C GLY A 54 -5.94 -2.77 -12.81
N ALA A 55 -6.06 -2.22 -11.59
CA ALA A 55 -6.31 -0.81 -11.39
C ALA A 55 -5.17 0.03 -11.97
N LEU A 56 -5.50 1.24 -12.42
CA LEU A 56 -4.48 2.19 -12.89
C LEU A 56 -4.04 3.03 -11.71
N ILE A 57 -2.74 3.23 -11.55
CA ILE A 57 -2.21 4.03 -10.46
C ILE A 57 -1.30 5.12 -11.00
N LYS A 58 -1.24 6.23 -10.28
CA LYS A 58 -0.41 7.37 -10.65
C LYS A 58 1.07 7.06 -10.35
N PRO A 59 2.01 7.65 -11.12
CA PRO A 59 3.43 7.49 -10.82
C PRO A 59 3.78 7.90 -9.38
N THR A 60 3.16 8.97 -8.86
CA THR A 60 3.41 9.41 -7.49
C THR A 60 2.95 8.36 -6.47
N THR A 61 1.80 7.74 -6.71
CA THR A 61 1.29 6.68 -5.85
C THR A 61 2.23 5.48 -5.86
N PHE A 62 2.73 5.11 -7.03
CA PHE A 62 3.70 4.03 -7.15
C PHE A 62 4.97 4.33 -6.37
N ASP A 63 5.48 5.56 -6.46
CA ASP A 63 6.66 5.97 -5.71
C ASP A 63 6.43 5.84 -4.21
N GLU A 64 5.24 6.21 -3.73
CA GLU A 64 4.90 6.08 -2.33
C GLU A 64 4.93 4.63 -1.88
N PHE A 65 4.39 3.72 -2.71
CA PHE A 65 4.45 2.29 -2.43
C PHE A 65 5.89 1.80 -2.31
N GLN A 66 6.75 2.22 -3.24
CA GLN A 66 8.16 1.78 -3.24
C GLN A 66 8.89 2.25 -1.98
N ILE A 67 8.72 3.52 -1.64
CA ILE A 67 9.40 4.10 -0.49
C ILE A 67 8.91 3.42 0.79
N LEU A 68 7.61 3.28 0.94
CA LEU A 68 7.04 2.71 2.15
C LEU A 68 7.38 1.22 2.27
N ALA A 69 7.36 0.48 1.17
CA ALA A 69 7.74 -0.94 1.18
C ALA A 69 9.18 -1.10 1.64
N ARG A 70 10.08 -0.26 1.14
CA ARG A 70 11.48 -0.30 1.56
C ARG A 70 11.61 0.03 3.04
N ASP A 71 10.91 1.07 3.49
CA ASP A 71 10.99 1.50 4.89
C ASP A 71 10.44 0.44 5.84
N LEU A 72 9.47 -0.35 5.39
CA LEU A 72 8.88 -1.42 6.18
C LEU A 72 9.60 -2.76 6.04
N GLY A 73 10.67 -2.80 5.26
CA GLY A 73 11.49 -4.01 5.12
C GLY A 73 10.93 -5.06 4.17
N LEU A 74 9.99 -4.68 3.30
CA LEU A 74 9.46 -5.60 2.30
C LEU A 74 10.45 -5.75 1.14
N SER A 75 10.36 -6.89 0.44
CA SER A 75 11.19 -7.10 -0.74
C SER A 75 10.75 -6.16 -1.87
N PRO A 76 11.66 -5.83 -2.80
CA PRO A 76 11.29 -4.96 -3.93
C PRO A 76 10.12 -5.50 -4.76
N GLN A 77 9.92 -6.81 -4.78
CA GLN A 77 8.84 -7.41 -5.55
C GLN A 77 7.46 -6.97 -5.07
N SER A 78 7.36 -6.60 -3.79
CA SER A 78 6.10 -6.17 -3.21
C SER A 78 5.52 -4.95 -3.91
N SER A 79 6.38 -4.02 -4.34
CA SER A 79 5.93 -2.85 -5.10
C SER A 79 6.10 -3.02 -6.61
N GLU A 80 7.08 -3.80 -7.06
CA GLU A 80 7.33 -4.00 -8.48
C GLU A 80 6.14 -4.63 -9.21
N ARG A 81 5.34 -5.42 -8.51
CA ARG A 81 4.13 -6.00 -9.11
C ARG A 81 3.14 -4.93 -9.57
N LEU A 82 3.29 -3.70 -9.07
CA LEU A 82 2.42 -2.59 -9.45
C LEU A 82 2.92 -1.80 -10.66
N ARG A 83 4.16 -2.04 -11.08
CA ARG A 83 4.74 -1.25 -12.18
C ARG A 83 3.90 -1.28 -13.46
N PRO A 84 3.35 -2.44 -13.88
CA PRO A 84 2.53 -2.47 -15.10
C PRO A 84 1.26 -1.64 -14.99
N LEU A 85 0.84 -1.26 -13.80
CA LEU A 85 -0.40 -0.50 -13.57
C LEU A 85 -0.19 0.99 -13.64
N VAL A 86 1.06 1.45 -13.66
CA VAL A 86 1.37 2.87 -13.61
C VAL A 86 0.98 3.56 -14.92
N ARG A 87 0.23 4.66 -14.80
CA ARG A 87 -0.21 5.48 -15.95
C ARG A 87 -0.09 6.94 -15.59
N ASP A 88 0.38 7.70 -16.57
CA ASP A 88 0.47 9.15 -16.43
C ASP A 88 -0.89 9.83 -16.55
#